data_b8e2d8fee9149406c0244eea4555c883
#
_entry.id   b8e2d8fee9149406c0244eea4555c883
#
_cell.length_a   1.000
_cell.length_b   1.000
_cell.length_c   1.000
_cell.angle_alpha   90.00
_cell.angle_beta   90.00
_cell.angle_gamma   90.00
#
_symmetry.space_group_name_H-M   'P 1'
#
loop_
_entity.id
_entity.type
_entity.pdbx_description
1 polymer ?
#
loop_
_entity_poly.entity_id
_entity_poly.type
_entity_poly.pdbx_seq_one_letter_code
_entity_poly.pdbx_strand_id
1 'polypeptide(L)'
;TNTNQSSQAPKEIKIGATSGPHAQVAEAVAKEAKKQGIDLKVVEFSDYVTPDKALADGDIQLNAYQHVPFMENFNKQNGSNLVAIGKTILVRMGLYSNSVHSVQDVPEGATVSIPNDPTNGGRALALLAKAGLITLKDGVGFKATVADITSNPKNIKIQELEAAQLPRSLDDVTIAVIPMNYVQSAGLSVEKQGFFFESKDEPLTVIVLAVRSEDKDNETYKKIADIYKSDAIKQFINDTFKGSITSAN
;
A
#
# COMPACT_ATOMS: atom_id res chain seq x y z
N THR A 1 43.66 3.04 -11.71
CA THR A 1 43.06 3.19 -11.71
C THR A 1 41.90 3.31 -11.51
N ASN A 2 41.84 3.42 -11.38
CA ASN A 2 40.82 3.47 -11.42
C ASN A 2 39.92 4.28 -11.42
N THR A 3 39.95 4.67 -11.40
CA THR A 3 39.35 5.61 -11.63
C THR A 3 38.38 5.69 -12.46
N ASN A 4 38.38 5.15 -13.08
CA ASN A 4 37.49 5.09 -13.89
C ASN A 4 36.28 5.02 -13.54
N GLN A 5 35.93 4.56 -12.51
CA GLN A 5 34.66 4.34 -12.15
C GLN A 5 33.89 5.55 -12.09
N SER A 6 34.40 6.59 -11.61
CA SER A 6 33.70 7.86 -11.49
C SER A 6 33.26 8.40 -12.83
N SER A 7 33.92 7.99 -13.89
CA SER A 7 33.58 8.46 -15.21
C SER A 7 32.57 7.57 -15.91
N GLN A 8 32.11 6.54 -15.23
CA GLN A 8 31.18 5.63 -15.80
C GLN A 8 29.82 6.27 -16.00
N ALA A 9 29.03 5.73 -16.91
CA ALA A 9 27.65 6.11 -17.04
C ALA A 9 26.92 5.84 -15.71
N PRO A 10 25.92 6.64 -15.37
CA PRO A 10 25.14 6.40 -14.15
C PRO A 10 24.62 4.98 -14.13
N LYS A 11 24.78 4.36 -12.99
CA LYS A 11 24.26 3.03 -12.81
C LYS A 11 22.74 3.08 -12.76
N GLU A 12 22.09 2.19 -13.46
CA GLU A 12 20.65 2.09 -13.40
C GLU A 12 20.22 1.69 -11.99
N ILE A 13 19.26 2.43 -11.44
CA ILE A 13 18.70 2.18 -10.12
C ILE A 13 17.27 1.70 -10.33
N LYS A 14 16.91 0.58 -9.72
CA LYS A 14 15.58 0.00 -9.88
C LYS A 14 14.74 0.24 -8.63
N ILE A 15 13.54 0.77 -8.85
CA ILE A 15 12.54 0.95 -7.80
C ILE A 15 11.35 0.03 -8.09
N GLY A 16 11.01 -0.81 -7.12
CA GLY A 16 9.84 -1.69 -7.23
C GLY A 16 8.59 -1.00 -6.72
N ALA A 17 7.49 -1.20 -7.42
CA ALA A 17 6.19 -0.68 -7.00
C ALA A 17 5.09 -1.59 -7.54
N THR A 18 3.98 -1.70 -6.82
CA THR A 18 2.85 -2.46 -7.34
C THR A 18 2.18 -1.68 -8.47
N SER A 19 1.67 -2.39 -9.46
CA SER A 19 0.98 -1.81 -10.60
C SER A 19 -0.18 -0.93 -10.14
N GLY A 20 -0.42 0.16 -10.85
CA GLY A 20 -1.42 1.15 -10.49
C GLY A 20 -0.79 2.38 -9.85
N PRO A 21 -1.41 2.98 -8.83
CA PRO A 21 -0.96 4.25 -8.27
C PRO A 21 0.50 4.29 -7.81
N HIS A 22 0.98 3.25 -7.13
CA HIS A 22 2.37 3.22 -6.68
C HIS A 22 3.33 3.32 -7.86
N ALA A 23 3.10 2.53 -8.91
CA ALA A 23 3.93 2.53 -10.10
C ALA A 23 3.80 3.85 -10.88
N GLN A 24 2.59 4.40 -10.96
CA GLN A 24 2.36 5.68 -11.65
C GLN A 24 3.13 6.82 -11.00
N VAL A 25 3.12 6.89 -9.67
CA VAL A 25 3.87 7.92 -8.94
C VAL A 25 5.38 7.67 -9.08
N ALA A 26 5.82 6.41 -9.00
CA ALA A 26 7.24 6.08 -9.20
C ALA A 26 7.72 6.49 -10.59
N GLU A 27 6.89 6.31 -11.63
CA GLU A 27 7.25 6.76 -12.98
C GLU A 27 7.37 8.28 -13.06
N ALA A 28 6.49 9.02 -12.38
CA ALA A 28 6.60 10.47 -12.32
C ALA A 28 7.89 10.89 -11.62
N VAL A 29 8.25 10.19 -10.53
CA VAL A 29 9.50 10.41 -9.81
C VAL A 29 10.70 10.11 -10.70
N ALA A 30 10.63 9.04 -11.50
CA ALA A 30 11.71 8.68 -12.44
C ALA A 30 11.95 9.80 -13.46
N LYS A 31 10.89 10.45 -13.96
CA LYS A 31 11.03 11.57 -14.88
C LYS A 31 11.74 12.76 -14.24
N GLU A 32 11.39 13.08 -12.99
CA GLU A 32 12.05 14.16 -12.26
C GLU A 32 13.49 13.80 -11.93
N ALA A 33 13.74 12.53 -11.58
CA ALA A 33 15.09 12.04 -11.27
C ALA A 33 16.02 12.17 -12.48
N LYS A 34 15.50 11.91 -13.67
CA LYS A 34 16.27 12.03 -14.90
C LYS A 34 16.81 13.44 -15.09
N LYS A 35 16.05 14.45 -14.71
CA LYS A 35 16.49 15.86 -14.78
C LYS A 35 17.68 16.13 -13.87
N GLN A 36 17.91 15.29 -12.88
CA GLN A 36 19.03 15.38 -11.95
C GLN A 36 20.16 14.40 -12.28
N GLY A 37 20.08 13.76 -13.45
CA GLY A 37 21.09 12.78 -13.88
C GLY A 37 20.96 11.42 -13.21
N ILE A 38 19.81 11.12 -12.62
CA ILE A 38 19.56 9.84 -11.97
C ILE A 38 18.75 8.95 -12.91
N ASP A 39 19.29 7.79 -13.23
CA ASP A 39 18.61 6.81 -14.07
C ASP A 39 17.80 5.84 -13.18
N LEU A 40 16.54 6.16 -12.98
CA LEU A 40 15.63 5.38 -12.14
C LEU A 40 14.66 4.59 -13.01
N LYS A 41 14.69 3.28 -12.90
CA LYS A 41 13.80 2.39 -13.63
C LYS A 41 12.75 1.81 -12.69
N VAL A 42 11.48 1.93 -13.08
CA VAL A 42 10.37 1.36 -12.31
C VAL A 42 10.18 -0.11 -12.71
N VAL A 43 10.16 -0.98 -11.72
CA VAL A 43 9.86 -2.41 -11.90
C VAL A 43 8.50 -2.65 -11.27
N GLU A 44 7.52 -3.02 -12.09
CA GLU A 44 6.16 -3.24 -11.60
C GLU A 44 5.97 -4.65 -11.09
N PHE A 45 5.27 -4.75 -9.97
CA PHE A 45 4.88 -6.02 -9.37
C PHE A 45 3.35 -6.07 -9.29
N SER A 46 2.78 -7.27 -9.34
CA SER A 46 1.32 -7.43 -9.26
C SER A 46 0.82 -7.78 -7.87
N ASP A 47 1.73 -8.01 -6.92
CA ASP A 47 1.37 -8.46 -5.58
C ASP A 47 2.12 -7.68 -4.49
N TYR A 48 1.83 -7.98 -3.23
CA TYR A 48 2.50 -7.37 -2.08
C TYR A 48 3.65 -8.21 -1.52
N VAL A 49 3.80 -9.46 -1.94
CA VAL A 49 4.78 -10.39 -1.36
C VAL A 49 6.16 -10.22 -2.00
N THR A 50 6.20 -10.08 -3.31
CA THR A 50 7.44 -10.14 -4.09
C THR A 50 8.33 -8.89 -3.96
N PRO A 51 7.80 -7.65 -3.85
CA PRO A 51 8.68 -6.47 -3.87
C PRO A 51 9.69 -6.40 -2.72
N ASP A 52 9.32 -6.84 -1.51
CA ASP A 52 10.25 -6.81 -0.39
C ASP A 52 11.31 -7.89 -0.53
N LYS A 53 10.93 -9.05 -1.06
CA LYS A 53 11.91 -10.10 -1.32
C LYS A 53 12.91 -9.64 -2.37
N ALA A 54 12.46 -9.00 -3.43
CA ALA A 54 13.34 -8.46 -4.47
C ALA A 54 14.30 -7.40 -3.91
N LEU A 55 13.80 -6.55 -2.99
CA LEU A 55 14.63 -5.55 -2.35
C LEU A 55 15.66 -6.19 -1.42
N ALA A 56 15.25 -7.13 -0.59
CA ALA A 56 16.15 -7.81 0.32
C ALA A 56 17.24 -8.59 -0.43
N ASP A 57 16.89 -9.19 -1.58
CA ASP A 57 17.82 -9.96 -2.41
C ASP A 57 18.74 -9.06 -3.26
N GLY A 58 18.49 -7.76 -3.33
CA GLY A 58 19.30 -6.84 -4.13
C GLY A 58 18.92 -6.77 -5.60
N ASP A 59 17.82 -7.38 -5.99
CA ASP A 59 17.34 -7.33 -7.38
C ASP A 59 16.81 -5.94 -7.73
N ILE A 60 16.32 -5.22 -6.74
CA ILE A 60 15.96 -3.80 -6.85
C ILE A 60 16.62 -3.04 -5.70
N GLN A 61 16.72 -1.72 -5.80
CA GLN A 61 17.43 -0.90 -4.82
C GLN A 61 16.50 -0.14 -3.88
N LEU A 62 15.26 0.09 -4.31
CA LEU A 62 14.23 0.74 -3.49
C LEU A 62 12.90 0.09 -3.82
N ASN A 63 11.92 0.25 -2.92
CA ASN A 63 10.54 0.00 -3.30
C ASN A 63 9.60 1.00 -2.64
N ALA A 64 8.41 1.17 -3.23
CA ALA A 64 7.40 2.13 -2.77
C ALA A 64 6.02 1.51 -2.98
N TYR A 65 5.51 0.81 -1.97
CA TYR A 65 4.21 0.13 -2.06
C TYR A 65 3.63 -0.26 -0.70
N GLN A 66 4.34 0.00 0.40
CA GLN A 66 4.01 -0.57 1.71
C GLN A 66 4.02 0.46 2.84
N HIS A 67 3.23 0.21 3.86
CA HIS A 67 3.32 0.95 5.11
C HIS A 67 4.35 0.28 6.04
N VAL A 68 4.76 1.01 7.08
CA VAL A 68 5.84 0.55 7.96
C VAL A 68 5.53 -0.80 8.65
N PRO A 69 4.34 -1.02 9.21
CA PRO A 69 4.08 -2.32 9.86
C PRO A 69 4.20 -3.50 8.90
N PHE A 70 3.83 -3.34 7.64
CA PHE A 70 3.98 -4.40 6.64
C PHE A 70 5.48 -4.72 6.43
N MET A 71 6.30 -3.67 6.26
CA MET A 71 7.74 -3.82 6.10
C MET A 71 8.38 -4.48 7.33
N GLU A 72 7.99 -4.04 8.53
CA GLU A 72 8.52 -4.61 9.77
C GLU A 72 8.15 -6.08 9.93
N ASN A 73 6.93 -6.45 9.52
CA ASN A 73 6.52 -7.85 9.54
C ASN A 73 7.36 -8.69 8.58
N PHE A 74 7.62 -8.16 7.37
CA PHE A 74 8.51 -8.83 6.42
C PHE A 74 9.88 -9.05 7.02
N ASN A 75 10.47 -8.00 7.64
CA ASN A 75 11.79 -8.11 8.27
C ASN A 75 11.81 -9.22 9.33
N LYS A 76 10.78 -9.25 10.17
CA LYS A 76 10.68 -10.24 11.23
C LYS A 76 10.59 -11.66 10.68
N GLN A 77 9.77 -11.86 9.65
CA GLN A 77 9.53 -13.18 9.07
C GLN A 77 10.72 -13.68 8.26
N ASN A 78 11.54 -12.80 7.71
CA ASN A 78 12.60 -13.17 6.77
C ASN A 78 14.01 -12.85 7.25
N GLY A 79 14.17 -12.35 8.48
CA GLY A 79 15.48 -11.97 9.00
C GLY A 79 16.13 -10.85 8.20
N SER A 80 15.32 -9.94 7.65
CA SER A 80 15.79 -8.83 6.82
C SER A 80 15.79 -7.52 7.61
N ASN A 81 16.44 -6.49 7.05
CA ASN A 81 16.56 -5.18 7.68
C ASN A 81 16.24 -4.08 6.68
N LEU A 82 15.02 -4.08 6.16
CA LEU A 82 14.55 -3.00 5.31
C LEU A 82 14.16 -1.81 6.19
N VAL A 83 14.40 -0.60 5.70
CA VAL A 83 14.10 0.64 6.44
C VAL A 83 13.44 1.65 5.52
N ALA A 84 12.59 2.50 6.10
CA ALA A 84 11.96 3.59 5.36
C ALA A 84 12.88 4.80 5.37
N ILE A 85 13.04 5.44 4.21
CA ILE A 85 13.83 6.67 4.08
C ILE A 85 12.99 7.88 3.67
N GLY A 86 11.71 7.68 3.42
CA GLY A 86 10.81 8.77 3.06
C GLY A 86 9.38 8.28 2.95
N LYS A 87 8.48 9.24 2.78
CA LYS A 87 7.05 8.97 2.60
C LYS A 87 6.67 9.23 1.15
N THR A 88 5.68 8.51 0.66
CA THR A 88 5.25 8.65 -0.73
C THR A 88 3.82 9.15 -0.83
N ILE A 89 2.83 8.29 -0.71
CA ILE A 89 1.42 8.63 -0.82
C ILE A 89 0.63 8.07 0.35
N LEU A 90 -0.59 8.59 0.53
CA LEU A 90 -1.55 8.05 1.49
C LEU A 90 -2.52 7.15 0.74
N VAL A 91 -2.61 5.90 1.19
CA VAL A 91 -3.51 4.90 0.59
C VAL A 91 -4.47 4.41 1.65
N ARG A 92 -5.72 4.83 1.54
CA ARG A 92 -6.79 4.47 2.48
C ARG A 92 -7.36 3.11 2.11
N MET A 93 -7.76 2.38 3.11
CA MET A 93 -8.54 1.15 2.93
C MET A 93 -10.02 1.50 3.05
N GLY A 94 -10.87 0.82 2.31
CA GLY A 94 -12.30 1.07 2.35
C GLY A 94 -13.12 -0.19 2.17
N LEU A 95 -14.40 -0.09 2.51
CA LEU A 95 -15.39 -1.13 2.30
C LEU A 95 -16.09 -0.85 0.97
N TYR A 96 -16.12 -1.84 0.11
CA TYR A 96 -16.69 -1.75 -1.24
C TYR A 96 -17.72 -2.83 -1.46
N SER A 97 -18.77 -2.52 -2.23
CA SER A 97 -19.84 -3.46 -2.54
C SER A 97 -20.53 -3.10 -3.84
N ASN A 98 -21.05 -4.11 -4.53
CA ASN A 98 -21.91 -3.89 -5.71
C ASN A 98 -23.36 -3.69 -5.32
N SER A 99 -23.74 -4.01 -4.09
CA SER A 99 -25.14 -3.99 -3.67
C SER A 99 -25.41 -3.18 -2.40
N VAL A 100 -24.42 -3.00 -1.54
CA VAL A 100 -24.57 -2.29 -0.26
C VAL A 100 -24.01 -0.88 -0.41
N HIS A 101 -24.78 0.12 0.02
CA HIS A 101 -24.39 1.53 -0.12
C HIS A 101 -24.22 2.24 1.23
N SER A 102 -24.49 1.55 2.34
CA SER A 102 -24.28 2.10 3.68
C SER A 102 -24.07 0.95 4.66
N VAL A 103 -23.45 1.28 5.79
CA VAL A 103 -23.22 0.27 6.83
C VAL A 103 -24.53 -0.31 7.34
N GLN A 104 -25.57 0.54 7.44
CA GLN A 104 -26.88 0.12 7.94
C GLN A 104 -27.57 -0.91 7.03
N ASP A 105 -27.21 -0.91 5.76
CA ASP A 105 -27.85 -1.80 4.78
C ASP A 105 -27.16 -3.16 4.65
N VAL A 106 -26.09 -3.41 5.41
CA VAL A 106 -25.39 -4.69 5.36
C VAL A 106 -26.33 -5.81 5.83
N PRO A 107 -26.58 -6.81 4.97
CA PRO A 107 -27.52 -7.88 5.34
C PRO A 107 -26.93 -8.88 6.32
N GLU A 108 -27.80 -9.57 7.02
CA GLU A 108 -27.43 -10.70 7.83
C GLU A 108 -26.74 -11.76 6.99
N GLY A 109 -25.63 -12.31 7.48
CA GLY A 109 -24.90 -13.35 6.78
C GLY A 109 -24.06 -12.87 5.62
N ALA A 110 -23.85 -11.54 5.49
CA ALA A 110 -23.03 -10.98 4.42
C ALA A 110 -21.64 -11.61 4.39
N THR A 111 -21.16 -11.93 3.19
CA THR A 111 -19.79 -12.40 3.02
C THR A 111 -18.88 -11.19 2.82
N VAL A 112 -17.73 -11.21 3.50
CA VAL A 112 -16.78 -10.08 3.50
C VAL A 112 -15.39 -10.61 3.23
N SER A 113 -14.76 -10.15 2.15
CA SER A 113 -13.38 -10.51 1.85
C SER A 113 -12.41 -9.47 2.42
N ILE A 114 -11.31 -9.94 2.95
CA ILE A 114 -10.24 -9.11 3.52
C ILE A 114 -8.88 -9.61 3.05
N PRO A 115 -7.83 -8.77 3.10
CA PRO A 115 -6.47 -9.24 2.78
C PRO A 115 -6.03 -10.36 3.73
N ASN A 116 -5.25 -11.29 3.21
CA ASN A 116 -4.79 -12.44 3.98
C ASN A 116 -3.43 -12.24 4.67
N ASP A 117 -2.72 -11.15 4.38
CA ASP A 117 -1.49 -10.85 5.11
C ASP A 117 -1.84 -10.31 6.50
N PRO A 118 -1.02 -10.60 7.52
CA PRO A 118 -1.38 -10.24 8.91
C PRO A 118 -1.64 -8.77 9.13
N THR A 119 -0.82 -7.88 8.58
CA THR A 119 -0.95 -6.44 8.87
C THR A 119 -2.16 -5.82 8.18
N ASN A 120 -2.40 -6.13 6.92
CA ASN A 120 -3.58 -5.59 6.23
C ASN A 120 -4.85 -6.35 6.60
N GLY A 121 -4.75 -7.63 6.92
CA GLY A 121 -5.89 -8.40 7.46
C GLY A 121 -6.38 -7.82 8.78
N GLY A 122 -5.47 -7.57 9.72
CA GLY A 122 -5.81 -6.94 10.99
C GLY A 122 -6.34 -5.52 10.82
N ARG A 123 -5.75 -4.77 9.89
CA ARG A 123 -6.20 -3.43 9.52
C ARG A 123 -7.64 -3.46 8.98
N ALA A 124 -7.95 -4.44 8.14
CA ALA A 124 -9.30 -4.60 7.60
C ALA A 124 -10.30 -4.94 8.70
N LEU A 125 -9.95 -5.82 9.64
CA LEU A 125 -10.81 -6.15 10.77
C LEU A 125 -11.04 -4.92 11.64
N ALA A 126 -10.00 -4.11 11.88
CA ALA A 126 -10.14 -2.87 12.64
C ALA A 126 -11.09 -1.91 11.95
N LEU A 127 -11.07 -1.84 10.62
CA LEU A 127 -11.99 -0.98 9.86
C LEU A 127 -13.42 -1.49 9.96
N LEU A 128 -13.63 -2.80 9.88
CA LEU A 128 -14.96 -3.40 10.08
C LEU A 128 -15.49 -3.11 11.48
N ALA A 129 -14.62 -3.13 12.48
CA ALA A 129 -15.01 -2.79 13.86
C ALA A 129 -15.37 -1.31 13.97
N LYS A 130 -14.62 -0.44 13.31
CA LYS A 130 -14.89 1.00 13.30
C LYS A 130 -16.23 1.30 12.63
N ALA A 131 -16.59 0.52 11.63
CA ALA A 131 -17.89 0.62 10.96
C ALA A 131 -19.04 0.08 11.83
N GLY A 132 -18.73 -0.61 12.93
CA GLY A 132 -19.74 -1.17 13.82
C GLY A 132 -20.26 -2.54 13.39
N LEU A 133 -19.62 -3.19 12.42
CA LEU A 133 -20.05 -4.50 11.92
C LEU A 133 -19.58 -5.65 12.80
N ILE A 134 -18.50 -5.46 13.52
CA ILE A 134 -17.96 -6.44 14.47
C ILE A 134 -17.39 -5.70 15.68
N THR A 135 -17.11 -6.44 16.75
CA THR A 135 -16.34 -5.95 17.88
C THR A 135 -15.12 -6.85 18.03
N LEU A 136 -13.98 -6.24 18.32
CA LEU A 136 -12.72 -6.96 18.51
C LEU A 136 -12.30 -6.93 19.98
N LYS A 137 -11.50 -7.92 20.36
CA LYS A 137 -10.88 -7.96 21.68
C LYS A 137 -10.14 -6.64 21.94
N ASP A 138 -10.23 -6.15 23.17
CA ASP A 138 -9.58 -4.88 23.55
C ASP A 138 -8.07 -4.95 23.33
N GLY A 139 -7.53 -3.87 22.80
CA GLY A 139 -6.08 -3.68 22.67
C GLY A 139 -5.42 -4.34 21.46
N VAL A 140 -6.16 -5.09 20.65
CA VAL A 140 -5.54 -5.76 19.49
C VAL A 140 -5.23 -4.81 18.34
N GLY A 141 -6.06 -3.78 18.14
CA GLY A 141 -5.87 -2.81 17.06
C GLY A 141 -5.73 -3.48 15.69
N PHE A 142 -4.74 -3.05 14.92
CA PHE A 142 -4.51 -3.63 13.60
C PHE A 142 -3.79 -5.00 13.65
N LYS A 143 -3.43 -5.47 14.84
CA LYS A 143 -2.88 -6.82 15.00
C LYS A 143 -3.97 -7.88 15.15
N ALA A 144 -5.23 -7.49 14.99
CA ALA A 144 -6.36 -8.37 15.13
C ALA A 144 -6.31 -9.54 14.15
N THR A 145 -6.82 -10.68 14.60
CA THR A 145 -7.10 -11.84 13.75
C THR A 145 -8.59 -12.15 13.85
N VAL A 146 -9.09 -13.02 12.98
CA VAL A 146 -10.50 -13.41 13.01
C VAL A 146 -10.88 -14.00 14.37
N ALA A 147 -9.93 -14.67 15.04
CA ALA A 147 -10.16 -15.22 16.37
C ALA A 147 -10.42 -14.15 17.44
N ASP A 148 -10.06 -12.90 17.17
CA ASP A 148 -10.24 -11.80 18.12
C ASP A 148 -11.62 -11.15 18.02
N ILE A 149 -12.49 -11.61 17.12
CA ILE A 149 -13.85 -11.10 17.01
C ILE A 149 -14.65 -11.56 18.20
N THR A 150 -15.13 -10.61 19.03
CA THR A 150 -15.90 -10.90 20.23
C THR A 150 -17.41 -10.75 20.01
N SER A 151 -17.81 -9.99 18.99
CA SER A 151 -19.22 -9.81 18.65
C SER A 151 -19.35 -9.66 17.14
N ASN A 152 -20.36 -10.31 16.59
CA ASN A 152 -20.63 -10.31 15.15
C ASN A 152 -22.16 -10.33 14.95
N PRO A 153 -22.83 -9.21 15.25
CA PRO A 153 -24.30 -9.19 15.31
C PRO A 153 -25.01 -9.50 13.99
N LYS A 154 -24.37 -9.23 12.86
CA LYS A 154 -24.94 -9.54 11.55
C LYS A 154 -24.45 -10.87 10.99
N ASN A 155 -23.72 -11.61 11.80
CA ASN A 155 -23.21 -12.92 11.38
C ASN A 155 -22.48 -12.85 10.03
N ILE A 156 -21.64 -11.83 9.85
CA ILE A 156 -20.87 -11.71 8.61
C ILE A 156 -19.85 -12.84 8.54
N LYS A 157 -19.55 -13.27 7.32
CA LYS A 157 -18.63 -14.39 7.07
C LYS A 157 -17.39 -13.85 6.42
N ILE A 158 -16.26 -13.97 7.11
CA ILE A 158 -14.98 -13.42 6.65
C ILE A 158 -14.26 -14.44 5.75
N GLN A 159 -13.80 -13.96 4.59
CA GLN A 159 -12.93 -14.71 3.69
C GLN A 159 -11.61 -13.97 3.56
N GLU A 160 -10.51 -14.65 3.76
CA GLU A 160 -9.18 -14.06 3.64
C GLU A 160 -8.62 -14.40 2.26
N LEU A 161 -8.24 -13.38 1.50
CA LEU A 161 -7.76 -13.50 0.13
C LEU A 161 -6.48 -12.68 -0.05
N GLU A 162 -5.68 -13.06 -1.02
CA GLU A 162 -4.57 -12.22 -1.44
C GLU A 162 -5.13 -10.85 -1.86
N ALA A 163 -4.47 -9.76 -1.44
CA ALA A 163 -4.99 -8.41 -1.63
C ALA A 163 -5.29 -8.09 -3.09
N ALA A 164 -4.46 -8.56 -4.02
CA ALA A 164 -4.66 -8.35 -5.45
C ALA A 164 -5.97 -8.95 -5.96
N GLN A 165 -6.54 -9.93 -5.27
CA GLN A 165 -7.77 -10.62 -5.68
C GLN A 165 -9.04 -9.96 -5.10
N LEU A 166 -8.89 -9.00 -4.19
CA LEU A 166 -10.03 -8.39 -3.53
C LEU A 166 -11.00 -7.69 -4.48
N PRO A 167 -10.55 -6.91 -5.47
CA PRO A 167 -11.50 -6.30 -6.41
C PRO A 167 -12.33 -7.32 -7.16
N ARG A 168 -11.70 -8.39 -7.64
CA ARG A 168 -12.42 -9.44 -8.36
C ARG A 168 -13.40 -10.17 -7.48
N SER A 169 -13.10 -10.29 -6.18
CA SER A 169 -13.97 -11.01 -5.24
C SER A 169 -15.35 -10.36 -5.11
N LEU A 170 -15.51 -9.09 -5.52
CA LEU A 170 -16.81 -8.41 -5.48
C LEU A 170 -17.88 -9.11 -6.33
N ASP A 171 -17.49 -9.94 -7.28
CA ASP A 171 -18.44 -10.75 -8.04
C ASP A 171 -19.07 -11.87 -7.19
N ASP A 172 -18.38 -12.25 -6.10
CA ASP A 172 -18.78 -13.41 -5.30
C ASP A 172 -19.16 -13.07 -3.84
N VAL A 173 -18.66 -11.93 -3.32
CA VAL A 173 -18.91 -11.54 -1.93
C VAL A 173 -19.78 -10.30 -1.86
N THR A 174 -20.40 -10.09 -0.70
CA THR A 174 -21.24 -8.91 -0.47
C THR A 174 -20.39 -7.65 -0.32
N ILE A 175 -19.27 -7.74 0.42
CA ILE A 175 -18.39 -6.63 0.73
C ILE A 175 -16.94 -7.10 0.58
N ALA A 176 -16.09 -6.25 -0.01
CA ALA A 176 -14.66 -6.46 -0.02
C ALA A 176 -13.98 -5.27 0.64
N VAL A 177 -13.00 -5.53 1.51
CA VAL A 177 -12.22 -4.49 2.18
C VAL A 177 -10.93 -4.32 1.38
N ILE A 178 -10.81 -3.21 0.65
CA ILE A 178 -9.80 -3.07 -0.40
C ILE A 178 -8.93 -1.84 -0.18
N PRO A 179 -7.59 -1.97 -0.28
CA PRO A 179 -6.71 -0.80 -0.32
C PRO A 179 -6.95 0.01 -1.60
N MET A 180 -6.88 1.33 -1.50
CA MET A 180 -7.20 2.24 -2.61
C MET A 180 -6.37 1.99 -3.87
N ASN A 181 -5.12 1.55 -3.74
CA ASN A 181 -4.30 1.28 -4.91
C ASN A 181 -4.92 0.17 -5.80
N TYR A 182 -5.47 -0.86 -5.18
CA TYR A 182 -6.15 -1.92 -5.93
C TYR A 182 -7.52 -1.48 -6.44
N VAL A 183 -8.19 -0.58 -5.73
CA VAL A 183 -9.44 0.02 -6.23
C VAL A 183 -9.15 0.77 -7.52
N GLN A 184 -8.10 1.59 -7.53
CA GLN A 184 -7.71 2.38 -8.70
C GLN A 184 -7.26 1.47 -9.86
N SER A 185 -6.40 0.51 -9.59
CA SER A 185 -5.88 -0.34 -10.66
C SER A 185 -6.94 -1.25 -11.27
N ALA A 186 -7.98 -1.59 -10.51
CA ALA A 186 -9.09 -2.42 -11.01
C ALA A 186 -10.18 -1.58 -11.68
N GLY A 187 -10.08 -0.26 -11.63
CA GLY A 187 -11.09 0.61 -12.23
C GLY A 187 -12.41 0.64 -11.48
N LEU A 188 -12.40 0.32 -10.18
CA LEU A 188 -13.61 0.41 -9.37
C LEU A 188 -13.97 1.87 -9.08
N SER A 189 -15.25 2.14 -8.89
CA SER A 189 -15.72 3.47 -8.55
C SER A 189 -15.77 3.64 -7.03
N VAL A 190 -14.97 4.56 -6.51
CA VAL A 190 -15.00 4.90 -5.09
C VAL A 190 -16.37 5.43 -4.71
N GLU A 191 -16.94 6.27 -5.58
CA GLU A 191 -18.23 6.93 -5.30
C GLU A 191 -19.43 5.98 -5.37
N LYS A 192 -19.41 5.04 -6.32
CA LYS A 192 -20.54 4.14 -6.51
C LYS A 192 -20.45 2.88 -5.66
N GLN A 193 -19.25 2.40 -5.39
CA GLN A 193 -19.03 1.12 -4.74
C GLN A 193 -18.47 1.23 -3.32
N GLY A 194 -17.73 2.31 -3.01
CA GLY A 194 -17.20 2.52 -1.67
C GLY A 194 -18.23 3.13 -0.75
N PHE A 195 -18.30 2.67 0.49
CA PHE A 195 -19.30 3.20 1.43
C PHE A 195 -18.78 3.44 2.85
N PHE A 196 -17.56 3.04 3.16
CA PHE A 196 -16.95 3.34 4.45
C PHE A 196 -15.43 3.28 4.32
N PHE A 197 -14.72 4.28 4.84
CA PHE A 197 -13.28 4.44 4.59
C PHE A 197 -12.51 4.71 5.87
N GLU A 198 -11.24 4.34 5.87
CA GLU A 198 -10.32 4.78 6.92
C GLU A 198 -10.22 6.30 6.92
N SER A 199 -9.95 6.87 8.10
CA SER A 199 -9.62 8.28 8.21
C SER A 199 -8.29 8.56 7.49
N LYS A 200 -8.16 9.76 6.92
CA LYS A 200 -6.89 10.21 6.32
C LYS A 200 -5.79 10.34 7.36
N ASP A 201 -6.14 10.41 8.64
CA ASP A 201 -5.18 10.51 9.74
C ASP A 201 -4.69 9.15 10.23
N GLU A 202 -5.23 8.05 9.69
CA GLU A 202 -4.80 6.72 10.08
C GLU A 202 -3.34 6.49 9.68
N PRO A 203 -2.42 6.19 10.63
CA PRO A 203 -0.99 6.01 10.29
C PRO A 203 -0.71 4.92 9.25
N LEU A 204 -1.56 3.89 9.19
CA LEU A 204 -1.38 2.80 8.23
C LEU A 204 -1.64 3.21 6.78
N THR A 205 -2.18 4.41 6.56
CA THR A 205 -2.38 4.93 5.20
C THR A 205 -1.06 5.41 4.58
N VAL A 206 -0.04 5.69 5.40
CA VAL A 206 1.23 6.26 4.93
C VAL A 206 2.08 5.18 4.26
N ILE A 207 2.32 5.35 2.97
CA ILE A 207 3.19 4.47 2.20
C ILE A 207 4.59 5.06 2.18
N VAL A 208 5.60 4.21 2.37
CA VAL A 208 6.99 4.63 2.51
C VAL A 208 7.84 4.19 1.34
N LEU A 209 8.95 4.91 1.17
CA LEU A 209 10.03 4.53 0.28
C LEU A 209 11.04 3.74 1.12
N ALA A 210 11.26 2.49 0.75
CA ALA A 210 12.09 1.57 1.52
C ALA A 210 13.38 1.22 0.79
N VAL A 211 14.44 1.00 1.56
CA VAL A 211 15.74 0.53 1.10
C VAL A 211 16.27 -0.50 2.09
N ARG A 212 17.33 -1.21 1.71
CA ARG A 212 18.07 -2.04 2.67
C ARG A 212 18.77 -1.12 3.68
N SER A 213 18.90 -1.56 4.93
CA SER A 213 19.48 -0.71 5.99
C SER A 213 20.90 -0.23 5.66
N GLU A 214 21.67 -1.03 4.94
CA GLU A 214 23.02 -0.66 4.50
C GLU A 214 23.04 0.53 3.55
N ASP A 215 21.91 0.81 2.89
CA ASP A 215 21.77 1.88 1.92
C ASP A 215 21.05 3.12 2.46
N LYS A 216 20.71 3.13 3.74
CA LYS A 216 19.88 4.21 4.31
C LYS A 216 20.46 5.61 4.17
N ASP A 217 21.78 5.72 4.08
CA ASP A 217 22.47 7.01 3.96
C ASP A 217 22.97 7.28 2.55
N ASN A 218 22.59 6.46 1.57
CA ASN A 218 22.97 6.65 0.18
C ASN A 218 22.42 7.98 -0.34
N GLU A 219 23.31 8.85 -0.82
CA GLU A 219 22.96 10.20 -1.22
C GLU A 219 21.98 10.23 -2.41
N THR A 220 22.15 9.32 -3.36
CA THR A 220 21.26 9.26 -4.52
C THR A 220 19.86 8.81 -4.10
N TYR A 221 19.76 7.84 -3.20
CA TYR A 221 18.44 7.37 -2.72
C TYR A 221 17.75 8.45 -1.90
N LYS A 222 18.52 9.25 -1.15
CA LYS A 222 17.95 10.41 -0.43
C LYS A 222 17.38 11.44 -1.41
N LYS A 223 18.06 11.66 -2.53
CA LYS A 223 17.56 12.56 -3.56
C LYS A 223 16.24 12.06 -4.14
N ILE A 224 16.12 10.75 -4.32
CA ILE A 224 14.85 10.14 -4.77
C ILE A 224 13.74 10.39 -3.74
N ALA A 225 14.05 10.21 -2.45
CA ALA A 225 13.11 10.52 -1.38
C ALA A 225 12.68 11.99 -1.41
N ASP A 226 13.63 12.90 -1.66
CA ASP A 226 13.32 14.33 -1.76
C ASP A 226 12.42 14.64 -2.97
N ILE A 227 12.59 13.92 -4.07
CA ILE A 227 11.73 14.10 -5.25
C ILE A 227 10.27 13.77 -4.91
N TYR A 228 10.04 12.72 -4.10
CA TYR A 228 8.68 12.40 -3.63
C TYR A 228 8.03 13.56 -2.88
N LYS A 229 8.83 14.42 -2.23
CA LYS A 229 8.32 15.60 -1.49
C LYS A 229 8.16 16.83 -2.37
N SER A 230 8.61 16.78 -3.62
CA SER A 230 8.65 17.96 -4.48
C SER A 230 7.25 18.41 -4.87
N ASP A 231 7.14 19.71 -5.21
CA ASP A 231 5.88 20.28 -5.69
C ASP A 231 5.43 19.61 -6.99
N ALA A 232 6.37 19.25 -7.85
CA ALA A 232 6.05 18.56 -9.11
C ALA A 232 5.33 17.24 -8.86
N ILE A 233 5.79 16.47 -7.89
CA ILE A 233 5.17 15.18 -7.58
C ILE A 233 3.83 15.37 -6.84
N LYS A 234 3.74 16.33 -5.93
CA LYS A 234 2.46 16.65 -5.28
C LYS A 234 1.41 17.06 -6.31
N GLN A 235 1.82 17.85 -7.30
CA GLN A 235 0.92 18.28 -8.38
C GLN A 235 0.48 17.09 -9.23
N PHE A 236 1.43 16.20 -9.57
CA PHE A 236 1.11 14.99 -10.33
C PHE A 236 0.06 14.15 -9.60
N ILE A 237 0.24 13.95 -8.29
CA ILE A 237 -0.67 13.15 -7.48
C ILE A 237 -2.07 13.77 -7.45
N ASN A 238 -2.14 15.09 -7.24
CA ASN A 238 -3.42 15.81 -7.21
C ASN A 238 -4.14 15.72 -8.55
N ASP A 239 -3.42 15.93 -9.63
CA ASP A 239 -4.01 15.94 -10.97
C ASP A 239 -4.45 14.54 -11.41
N THR A 240 -3.69 13.53 -11.01
CA THR A 240 -3.94 12.15 -11.44
C THR A 240 -5.05 11.48 -10.64
N PHE A 241 -5.05 11.65 -9.31
CA PHE A 241 -5.94 10.90 -8.44
C PHE A 241 -7.08 11.75 -7.85
N LYS A 242 -7.04 13.05 -8.02
CA LYS A 242 -8.15 13.96 -7.68
C LYS A 242 -8.70 13.76 -6.27
N GLY A 243 -7.81 13.55 -5.31
CA GLY A 243 -8.16 13.43 -3.91
C GLY A 243 -8.38 12.02 -3.38
N SER A 244 -8.54 11.01 -4.25
CA SER A 244 -8.69 9.64 -3.79
C SER A 244 -7.39 9.10 -3.20
N ILE A 245 -6.27 9.55 -3.74
CA ILE A 245 -4.93 9.32 -3.22
C ILE A 245 -4.25 10.67 -3.12
N THR A 246 -3.57 10.94 -2.03
CA THR A 246 -2.90 12.21 -1.77
C THR A 246 -1.44 11.98 -1.43
N SER A 247 -0.63 13.04 -1.50
CA SER A 247 0.75 12.97 -1.06
C SER A 247 0.81 12.72 0.45
N ALA A 248 1.78 11.93 0.87
CA ALA A 248 2.05 11.72 2.29
C ALA A 248 2.98 12.80 2.88
N ASN A 249 3.40 13.75 2.06
CA ASN A 249 4.35 14.80 2.45
C ASN A 249 3.66 16.15 2.60
#